data_0a9ed0f5743fe81b9be607058ef4bd9c
#
_entry.id   0a9ed0f5743fe81b9be607058ef4bd9c
#
_cell.length_a   1.000
_cell.length_b   1.000
_cell.length_c   1.000
_cell.angle_alpha   90.00
_cell.angle_beta   90.00
_cell.angle_gamma   90.00
#
_symmetry.space_group_name_H-M   'P 1'
#
loop_
_entity.id
_entity.type
_entity.pdbx_description
1 polymer ?
#
loop_
_entity_poly.entity_id
_entity_poly.type
_entity_poly.pdbx_seq_one_letter_code
_entity_poly.pdbx_strand_id
1 'polypeptide(L)' 'MKPDDYARMVADYLLQAEAMKRGPERDALIAKAKQYRSYANLDNWVASKELQPPN' A
#
# COMPACT_ATOMS: atom_id res chain seq x y z
N MET A 1 -2.71 -3.27 13.04
CA MET A 1 -3.47 -2.92 11.85
C MET A 1 -3.61 -4.12 10.94
N LYS A 2 -4.78 -4.33 10.42
CA LYS A 2 -5.03 -5.46 9.53
C LYS A 2 -4.63 -5.12 8.11
N PRO A 3 -4.26 -6.11 7.29
CA PRO A 3 -3.93 -5.85 5.89
C PRO A 3 -5.04 -5.15 5.12
N ASP A 4 -6.29 -5.43 5.46
CA ASP A 4 -7.44 -4.79 4.82
C ASP A 4 -7.46 -3.28 5.07
N ASP A 5 -7.00 -2.85 6.24
CA ASP A 5 -6.93 -1.44 6.56
C ASP A 5 -5.89 -0.72 5.68
N TYR A 6 -4.76 -1.36 5.45
CA TYR A 6 -3.75 -0.80 4.56
C TYR A 6 -4.27 -0.70 3.13
N ALA A 7 -4.96 -1.73 2.67
CA ALA A 7 -5.52 -1.72 1.32
C ALA A 7 -6.54 -0.59 1.16
N ARG A 8 -7.35 -0.35 2.18
CA ARG A 8 -8.31 0.75 2.19
C ARG A 8 -7.62 2.09 2.14
N MET A 9 -6.57 2.25 2.94
CA MET A 9 -5.81 3.49 2.95
C MET A 9 -5.18 3.76 1.60
N VAL A 10 -4.62 2.75 0.98
CA VAL A 10 -4.03 2.88 -0.35
C VAL A 10 -5.08 3.32 -1.36
N ALA A 11 -6.22 2.67 -1.36
CA ALA A 11 -7.30 3.03 -2.27
C ALA A 11 -7.77 4.46 -2.06
N ASP A 12 -7.87 4.87 -0.81
CA ASP A 12 -8.29 6.22 -0.44
C ASP A 12 -7.31 7.26 -0.95
N TYR A 13 -6.02 7.03 -0.72
CA TYR A 13 -4.99 7.95 -1.20
C TYR A 13 -4.97 8.05 -2.71
N LEU A 14 -5.15 6.93 -3.40
CA LEU A 14 -5.16 6.93 -4.86
C LEU A 14 -6.38 7.66 -5.41
N LEU A 15 -7.53 7.52 -4.77
CA LEU A 15 -8.73 8.25 -5.17
C LEU A 15 -8.53 9.74 -4.99
N GLN A 16 -7.95 10.14 -3.87
CA GLN A 16 -7.66 11.55 -3.64
C GLN A 16 -6.68 12.10 -4.67
N ALA A 17 -5.66 11.31 -5.00
CA ALA A 17 -4.66 11.72 -5.98
C ALA A 17 -5.29 11.88 -7.37
N GLU A 18 -6.23 11.01 -7.73
CA GLU A 18 -6.93 11.12 -9.00
C GLU A 18 -7.73 12.40 -9.13
N ALA A 19 -8.27 12.88 -8.03
CA ALA A 19 -9.06 14.11 -8.01
C ALA A 19 -8.17 15.35 -8.02
N MET A 20 -6.89 15.20 -7.81
CA MET A 20 -5.96 16.32 -7.73
C MET A 20 -5.27 16.56 -9.07
N LYS A 21 -4.87 17.80 -9.31
CA LYS A 21 -4.05 18.13 -10.46
C LYS A 21 -2.64 17.63 -10.26
N ARG A 22 -1.95 17.40 -11.36
CA ARG A 22 -0.54 17.03 -11.32
C ARG A 22 0.26 18.06 -10.53
N GLY A 23 1.08 17.57 -9.62
CA GLY A 23 1.90 18.43 -8.80
C GLY A 23 2.53 17.68 -7.64
N PRO A 24 3.33 18.38 -6.83
CA PRO A 24 4.02 17.76 -5.70
C PRO A 24 3.05 17.16 -4.67
N GLU A 25 1.89 17.77 -4.50
CA GLU A 25 0.90 17.24 -3.55
C GLU A 25 0.35 15.90 -3.99
N ARG A 26 0.05 15.78 -5.29
CA ARG A 26 -0.41 14.51 -5.84
C ARG A 26 0.68 13.46 -5.75
N ASP A 27 1.90 13.84 -6.05
CA ASP A 27 3.03 12.93 -5.96
C ASP A 27 3.24 12.44 -4.54
N ALA A 28 3.06 13.32 -3.55
CA ALA A 28 3.18 12.95 -2.15
C ALA A 28 2.12 11.91 -1.75
N LEU A 29 0.89 12.09 -2.22
CA LEU A 29 -0.17 11.12 -1.95
C LEU A 29 0.12 9.77 -2.58
N ILE A 30 0.60 9.79 -3.81
CA ILE A 30 0.95 8.57 -4.51
C ILE A 30 2.11 7.85 -3.79
N ALA A 31 3.09 8.61 -3.32
CA ALA A 31 4.20 8.06 -2.57
C ALA A 31 3.74 7.39 -1.28
N LYS A 32 2.81 8.03 -0.57
CA LYS A 32 2.23 7.44 0.63
C LYS A 32 1.46 6.15 0.33
N ALA A 33 0.70 6.17 -0.74
CA ALA A 33 -0.04 4.99 -1.15
C ALA A 33 0.90 3.82 -1.44
N LYS A 34 1.98 4.10 -2.14
CA LYS A 34 2.99 3.08 -2.43
C LYS A 34 3.64 2.55 -1.16
N GLN A 35 3.90 3.42 -0.21
CA GLN A 35 4.50 3.05 1.06
C GLN A 35 3.61 2.09 1.85
N TYR A 36 2.33 2.42 1.96
CA TYR A 36 1.39 1.56 2.66
C TYR A 36 1.17 0.24 1.93
N ARG A 37 1.16 0.30 0.62
CA ARG A 37 1.07 -0.91 -0.19
C ARG A 37 2.27 -1.83 0.06
N SER A 38 3.44 -1.25 0.22
CA SER A 38 4.65 -2.00 0.55
C SER A 38 4.51 -2.71 1.90
N TYR A 39 3.97 -2.01 2.90
CA TYR A 39 3.75 -2.59 4.20
C TYR A 39 2.79 -3.77 4.14
N ALA A 40 1.71 -3.63 3.39
CA ALA A 40 0.74 -4.70 3.23
C ALA A 40 1.37 -5.91 2.52
N ASN A 41 2.17 -5.66 1.50
CA ASN A 41 2.85 -6.72 0.77
C ASN A 41 3.88 -7.42 1.63
N LEU A 42 4.59 -6.65 2.45
CA LEU A 42 5.60 -7.21 3.35
C LEU A 42 4.98 -8.19 4.33
N ASP A 43 3.86 -7.80 4.91
CA ASP A 43 3.14 -8.64 5.85
C ASP A 43 2.70 -9.94 5.17
N ASN A 44 2.16 -9.83 3.99
CA ASN A 44 1.73 -10.96 3.21
C ASN A 44 2.91 -11.86 2.80
N TRP A 45 4.02 -11.24 2.46
CA TRP A 45 5.23 -11.95 2.08
C TRP A 45 5.77 -12.79 3.24
N VAL A 46 5.80 -12.22 4.44
CA VAL A 46 6.26 -12.94 5.63
C VAL A 46 5.36 -14.15 5.91
N ALA A 47 4.07 -13.95 5.84
CA ALA A 47 3.12 -15.04 6.05
C ALA A 47 3.30 -16.17 5.02
N SER A 48 3.49 -15.80 3.77
CA SER A 48 3.74 -16.77 2.71
C SER A 48 5.01 -17.56 2.95
N LYS A 49 6.05 -16.87 3.40
CA LYS A 49 7.33 -17.50 3.65
C LYS A 49 7.25 -18.53 4.77
N GLU A 50 6.46 -18.25 5.78
CA GLU A 50 6.26 -19.17 6.89
C GLU A 50 5.49 -20.42 6.46
N LEU A 51 4.56 -20.25 5.53
CA LEU A 51 3.73 -21.34 5.06
C LEU A 51 4.43 -22.21 4.03
N GLN A 52 5.42 -21.68 3.35
CA GLN A 52 6.14 -22.44 2.34
C GLN A 52 7.12 -23.42 2.99
N PRO A 53 7.15 -24.66 2.51
CA PRO A 53 8.12 -25.62 3.00
C PRO A 53 9.53 -25.22 2.53
N PRO A 54 10.54 -25.50 3.33
CA PRO A 54 11.91 -25.25 2.91
C PRO A 54 12.32 -26.17 1.78
N ASN A 55 12.98 -25.61 0.83
CA ASN A 55 13.50 -26.42 -0.28
C ASN A 55 14.83 -27.06 0.06
#